data_7e33cc0b2ef0d4054239219e5fd12071
#
_entry.id   7e33cc0b2ef0d4054239219e5fd12071
#
_cell.length_a   1.000
_cell.length_b   1.000
_cell.length_c   1.000
_cell.angle_alpha   90.00
_cell.angle_beta   90.00
_cell.angle_gamma   90.00
#
_symmetry.space_group_name_H-M   'P 1'
#
loop_
_entity.id
_entity.type
_entity.pdbx_description
1 polymer ?
#
loop_
_entity_poly.entity_id
_entity_poly.type
_entity_poly.pdbx_seq_one_letter_code
_entity_poly.pdbx_strand_id
1 'polypeptide(L)'
;DLQAGAELAVAATKSYSAQLLTSYLLVATWANLKIDGDLLVAQAEKLTSNASLVSEAVAACSRENETVVLGRGFAYPNAREAALKIQETCKVSVQGLSTADYLHGPISALTPETQVFILAPAHLPLNSISEATTRIRAITGRIFWVGNGGSPESGDIVIAGSDCRDEMESTIVDAISLQRFSLEFAKKSGFDPDAPVGLSKVTLTH
;
A
#
# COMPACT_ATOMS: atom_id res chain seq x y z
N ASP A 1 17.04 8.97 15.95
CA ASP A 1 16.18 7.89 16.47
C ASP A 1 14.75 8.11 15.99
N LEU A 2 14.14 7.06 15.39
CA LEU A 2 12.78 7.13 14.83
C LEU A 2 11.68 7.16 15.91
N GLN A 3 12.00 6.91 17.16
CA GLN A 3 11.04 6.80 18.28
C GLN A 3 9.91 5.78 18.02
N ALA A 4 10.11 4.84 17.10
CA ALA A 4 9.10 3.85 16.70
C ALA A 4 8.89 2.72 17.73
N GLY A 5 9.72 2.67 18.77
CA GLY A 5 9.75 1.55 19.71
C GLY A 5 10.28 0.26 19.07
N ALA A 6 10.28 -0.83 19.83
CA ALA A 6 10.76 -2.13 19.34
C ALA A 6 9.83 -2.73 18.28
N GLU A 7 10.37 -3.09 17.13
CA GLU A 7 9.67 -3.84 16.08
C GLU A 7 9.82 -5.34 16.34
N LEU A 8 8.80 -5.97 16.93
CA LEU A 8 8.88 -7.36 17.39
C LEU A 8 8.58 -8.37 16.30
N ALA A 9 7.58 -8.10 15.45
CA ALA A 9 7.22 -8.97 14.34
C ALA A 9 8.32 -9.02 13.28
N VAL A 10 8.41 -10.11 12.53
CA VAL A 10 9.36 -10.27 11.42
C VAL A 10 9.04 -9.25 10.34
N ALA A 11 7.78 -9.21 9.90
CA ALA A 11 7.30 -8.23 8.93
C ALA A 11 7.20 -6.83 9.60
N ALA A 12 8.16 -5.97 9.32
CA ALA A 12 8.20 -4.61 9.86
C ALA A 12 7.03 -3.77 9.30
N THR A 13 6.39 -2.98 10.16
CA THR A 13 5.26 -2.11 9.79
C THR A 13 5.47 -0.68 10.31
N LYS A 14 5.47 -0.50 11.63
CA LYS A 14 5.58 0.84 12.23
C LYS A 14 6.93 1.50 11.98
N SER A 15 8.01 0.74 11.86
CA SER A 15 9.32 1.32 11.52
C SER A 15 9.32 1.90 10.11
N TYR A 16 8.65 1.27 9.14
CA TYR A 16 8.49 1.83 7.79
C TYR A 16 7.68 3.15 7.83
N SER A 17 6.52 3.15 8.48
CA SER A 17 5.70 4.37 8.61
C SER A 17 6.45 5.49 9.34
N ALA A 18 7.22 5.16 10.38
CA ALA A 18 8.06 6.13 11.09
C ALA A 18 9.19 6.68 10.23
N GLN A 19 9.79 5.86 9.34
CA GLN A 19 10.80 6.33 8.38
C GLN A 19 10.22 7.30 7.37
N LEU A 20 9.03 7.00 6.82
CA LEU A 20 8.34 7.92 5.91
C LEU A 20 8.03 9.24 6.60
N LEU A 21 7.44 9.18 7.79
CA LEU A 21 7.12 10.37 8.58
C LEU A 21 8.38 11.19 8.90
N THR A 22 9.45 10.54 9.35
CA THR A 22 10.70 11.23 9.69
C THR A 22 11.33 11.90 8.45
N SER A 23 11.28 11.23 7.31
CA SER A 23 11.77 11.80 6.04
C SER A 23 10.94 13.02 5.63
N TYR A 24 9.61 12.93 5.77
CA TYR A 24 8.71 14.05 5.53
C TYR A 24 9.00 15.23 6.48
N LEU A 25 9.09 14.97 7.78
CA LEU A 25 9.39 16.01 8.78
C LEU A 25 10.71 16.71 8.51
N LEU A 26 11.74 15.97 8.09
CA LEU A 26 13.02 16.53 7.72
C LEU A 26 12.90 17.51 6.53
N VAL A 27 12.24 17.08 5.46
CA VAL A 27 12.05 17.91 4.26
C VAL A 27 11.12 19.09 4.55
N ALA A 28 10.02 18.87 5.26
CA ALA A 28 9.07 19.91 5.62
C ALA A 28 9.72 20.99 6.50
N THR A 29 10.53 20.57 7.48
CA THR A 29 11.29 21.50 8.32
C THR A 29 12.31 22.31 7.50
N TRP A 30 13.04 21.64 6.61
CA TRP A 30 14.00 22.32 5.72
C TRP A 30 13.31 23.32 4.78
N ALA A 31 12.18 22.94 4.22
CA ALA A 31 11.39 23.77 3.32
C ALA A 31 10.48 24.79 4.04
N ASN A 32 10.54 24.82 5.39
CA ASN A 32 9.70 25.69 6.24
C ASN A 32 8.18 25.51 5.94
N LEU A 33 7.75 24.25 5.72
CA LEU A 33 6.35 23.92 5.52
C LEU A 33 5.65 23.80 6.86
N LYS A 34 4.38 24.18 6.91
CA LYS A 34 3.53 23.99 8.09
C LYS A 34 3.08 22.54 8.15
N ILE A 35 3.35 21.87 9.24
CA ILE A 35 2.94 20.49 9.50
C ILE A 35 1.73 20.51 10.46
N ASP A 36 0.75 19.69 10.19
CA ASP A 36 -0.40 19.44 11.06
C ASP A 36 -0.29 18.04 11.66
N GLY A 37 0.46 17.95 12.76
CA GLY A 37 0.70 16.65 13.43
C GLY A 37 -0.58 16.03 14.00
N ASP A 38 -1.53 16.85 14.49
CA ASP A 38 -2.78 16.38 15.06
C ASP A 38 -3.66 15.73 13.97
N LEU A 39 -3.70 16.31 12.77
CA LEU A 39 -4.40 15.73 11.63
C LEU A 39 -3.79 14.39 11.23
N LEU A 40 -2.45 14.32 11.11
CA LEU A 40 -1.76 13.07 10.76
C LEU A 40 -2.05 11.95 11.76
N VAL A 41 -2.02 12.25 13.06
CA VAL A 41 -2.33 11.30 14.12
C VAL A 41 -3.79 10.85 14.02
N ALA A 42 -4.74 11.78 13.90
CA ALA A 42 -6.16 11.44 13.81
C ALA A 42 -6.47 10.55 12.58
N GLN A 43 -5.87 10.83 11.44
CA GLN A 43 -6.04 10.00 10.23
C GLN A 43 -5.39 8.61 10.41
N ALA A 44 -4.21 8.53 11.03
CA ALA A 44 -3.56 7.27 11.32
C ALA A 44 -4.38 6.40 12.29
N GLU A 45 -4.95 6.98 13.34
CA GLU A 45 -5.83 6.30 14.29
C GLU A 45 -7.10 5.78 13.62
N LYS A 46 -7.72 6.58 12.74
CA LYS A 46 -8.89 6.17 11.94
C LYS A 46 -8.61 4.91 11.13
N LEU A 47 -7.46 4.84 10.44
CA LEU A 47 -7.09 3.68 9.63
C LEU A 47 -6.65 2.48 10.49
N THR A 48 -5.97 2.72 11.61
CA THR A 48 -5.50 1.66 12.51
C THR A 48 -6.64 1.00 13.27
N SER A 49 -7.63 1.76 13.72
CA SER A 49 -8.72 1.25 14.56
C SER A 49 -9.80 0.51 13.79
N ASN A 50 -9.92 0.70 12.48
CA ASN A 50 -11.02 0.17 11.68
C ASN A 50 -10.60 -0.98 10.76
N ALA A 51 -10.71 -2.22 11.26
CA ALA A 51 -10.41 -3.42 10.46
C ALA A 51 -11.37 -3.63 9.28
N SER A 52 -12.59 -3.07 9.31
CA SER A 52 -13.56 -3.25 8.24
C SER A 52 -13.18 -2.55 6.93
N LEU A 53 -12.27 -1.57 6.99
CA LEU A 53 -11.79 -0.84 5.80
C LEU A 53 -11.21 -1.74 4.70
N VAL A 54 -10.69 -2.90 5.07
CA VAL A 54 -10.05 -3.85 4.14
C VAL A 54 -10.87 -5.11 3.91
N SER A 55 -12.02 -5.27 4.57
CA SER A 55 -12.77 -6.52 4.61
C SER A 55 -13.22 -7.00 3.22
N GLU A 56 -13.74 -6.08 2.39
CA GLU A 56 -14.18 -6.40 1.03
C GLU A 56 -12.98 -6.81 0.15
N ALA A 57 -11.90 -6.06 0.21
CA ALA A 57 -10.69 -6.37 -0.54
C ALA A 57 -10.09 -7.71 -0.12
N VAL A 58 -10.03 -7.98 1.18
CA VAL A 58 -9.59 -9.26 1.71
C VAL A 58 -10.51 -10.40 1.25
N ALA A 59 -11.83 -10.20 1.23
CA ALA A 59 -12.78 -11.21 0.76
C ALA A 59 -12.61 -11.53 -0.72
N ALA A 60 -12.38 -10.53 -1.57
CA ALA A 60 -12.26 -10.66 -3.01
C ALA A 60 -10.88 -11.12 -3.49
N CYS A 61 -9.82 -10.85 -2.72
CA CYS A 61 -8.45 -11.20 -3.09
C CYS A 61 -8.21 -12.71 -2.96
N SER A 62 -7.55 -13.30 -3.97
CA SER A 62 -7.14 -14.70 -4.02
C SER A 62 -5.62 -14.83 -4.03
N ARG A 63 -5.09 -15.82 -3.33
CA ARG A 63 -3.66 -16.18 -3.34
C ARG A 63 -3.23 -16.89 -4.62
N GLU A 64 -4.17 -17.44 -5.36
CA GLU A 64 -3.92 -18.19 -6.60
C GLU A 64 -3.73 -17.28 -7.81
N ASN A 65 -4.16 -16.02 -7.68
CA ASN A 65 -4.08 -15.05 -8.76
C ASN A 65 -2.79 -14.22 -8.66
N GLU A 66 -2.21 -13.92 -9.80
CA GLU A 66 -1.16 -12.93 -9.89
C GLU A 66 -1.61 -11.60 -9.29
N THR A 67 -0.72 -10.95 -8.57
CA THR A 67 -1.02 -9.66 -7.94
C THR A 67 0.07 -8.64 -8.27
N VAL A 68 -0.37 -7.47 -8.69
CA VAL A 68 0.49 -6.31 -8.94
C VAL A 68 0.02 -5.14 -8.10
N VAL A 69 0.97 -4.43 -7.49
CA VAL A 69 0.69 -3.19 -6.74
C VAL A 69 1.37 -2.04 -7.46
N LEU A 70 0.59 -1.06 -7.87
CA LEU A 70 1.06 0.07 -8.67
C LEU A 70 0.99 1.37 -7.88
N GLY A 71 2.10 2.10 -7.86
CA GLY A 71 2.18 3.43 -7.26
C GLY A 71 2.82 4.43 -8.21
N ARG A 72 2.40 5.68 -8.15
CA ARG A 72 2.98 6.79 -8.90
C ARG A 72 3.54 7.83 -7.94
N GLY A 73 4.67 8.47 -8.29
CA GLY A 73 5.25 9.53 -7.47
C GLY A 73 5.52 9.09 -6.03
N PHE A 74 4.97 9.79 -5.06
CA PHE A 74 5.15 9.47 -3.64
C PHE A 74 4.55 8.13 -3.23
N ALA A 75 3.55 7.63 -3.93
CA ALA A 75 2.93 6.33 -3.63
C ALA A 75 3.78 5.11 -4.08
N TYR A 76 4.81 5.30 -4.91
CA TYR A 76 5.62 4.17 -5.39
C TYR A 76 6.36 3.40 -4.28
N PRO A 77 6.99 4.03 -3.29
CA PRO A 77 7.55 3.30 -2.15
C PRO A 77 6.52 2.43 -1.43
N ASN A 78 5.29 2.92 -1.25
CA ASN A 78 4.21 2.14 -0.65
C ASN A 78 3.80 0.93 -1.50
N ALA A 79 3.86 1.03 -2.84
CA ALA A 79 3.61 -0.12 -3.71
C ALA A 79 4.67 -1.22 -3.50
N ARG A 80 5.93 -0.84 -3.35
CA ARG A 80 7.03 -1.76 -3.05
C ARG A 80 6.88 -2.40 -1.68
N GLU A 81 6.55 -1.61 -0.68
CA GLU A 81 6.36 -2.06 0.70
C GLU A 81 5.15 -3.00 0.82
N ALA A 82 4.02 -2.66 0.19
CA ALA A 82 2.84 -3.53 0.18
C ALA A 82 3.13 -4.88 -0.47
N ALA A 83 3.82 -4.88 -1.61
CA ALA A 83 4.24 -6.12 -2.26
C ALA A 83 5.12 -6.96 -1.33
N LEU A 84 6.09 -6.35 -0.67
CA LEU A 84 6.96 -7.03 0.30
C LEU A 84 6.16 -7.62 1.46
N LYS A 85 5.25 -6.85 2.07
CA LYS A 85 4.42 -7.33 3.19
C LYS A 85 3.54 -8.51 2.79
N ILE A 86 2.91 -8.45 1.62
CA ILE A 86 2.08 -9.57 1.11
C ILE A 86 2.94 -10.80 0.83
N GLN A 87 4.13 -10.64 0.27
CA GLN A 87 5.08 -11.76 0.05
C GLN A 87 5.48 -12.41 1.38
N GLU A 88 5.90 -11.60 2.35
CA GLU A 88 6.38 -12.07 3.66
C GLU A 88 5.29 -12.79 4.46
N THR A 89 4.08 -12.25 4.47
CA THR A 89 3.01 -12.72 5.37
C THR A 89 2.03 -13.68 4.71
N CYS A 90 1.82 -13.60 3.39
CA CYS A 90 0.79 -14.38 2.70
C CYS A 90 1.36 -15.43 1.74
N LYS A 91 2.68 -15.48 1.53
CA LYS A 91 3.36 -16.39 0.58
C LYS A 91 2.80 -16.30 -0.85
N VAL A 92 2.55 -15.10 -1.31
CA VAL A 92 2.08 -14.79 -2.66
C VAL A 92 3.17 -14.04 -3.41
N SER A 93 3.44 -14.42 -4.66
CA SER A 93 4.30 -13.63 -5.52
C SER A 93 3.57 -12.35 -5.93
N VAL A 94 4.09 -11.20 -5.52
CA VAL A 94 3.50 -9.88 -5.77
C VAL A 94 4.58 -8.95 -6.29
N GLN A 95 4.26 -8.15 -7.29
CA GLN A 95 5.17 -7.14 -7.81
C GLN A 95 4.69 -5.74 -7.41
N GLY A 96 5.57 -4.96 -6.79
CA GLY A 96 5.37 -3.53 -6.52
C GLY A 96 6.09 -2.71 -7.58
N LEU A 97 5.37 -2.00 -8.45
CA LEU A 97 5.92 -1.31 -9.59
C LEU A 97 5.48 0.16 -9.65
N SER A 98 6.30 0.97 -10.30
CA SER A 98 5.88 2.30 -10.73
C SER A 98 4.82 2.16 -11.82
N THR A 99 3.71 2.89 -11.68
CA THR A 99 2.65 2.90 -12.70
C THR A 99 3.19 3.27 -14.09
N ALA A 100 4.18 4.18 -14.16
CA ALA A 100 4.80 4.53 -15.44
C ALA A 100 5.60 3.37 -16.01
N ASP A 101 6.47 2.75 -15.22
CA ASP A 101 7.32 1.65 -15.68
C ASP A 101 6.48 0.43 -16.08
N TYR A 102 5.34 0.22 -15.41
CA TYR A 102 4.41 -0.85 -15.72
C TYR A 102 3.91 -0.80 -17.18
N LEU A 103 3.68 0.40 -17.71
CA LEU A 103 3.20 0.60 -19.08
C LEU A 103 4.26 0.28 -20.15
N HIS A 104 5.55 0.25 -19.80
CA HIS A 104 6.66 0.06 -20.73
C HIS A 104 7.11 -1.40 -20.93
N GLY A 105 6.34 -2.36 -20.44
CA GLY A 105 6.66 -3.79 -20.63
C GLY A 105 5.84 -4.70 -19.75
N PRO A 106 5.89 -4.57 -18.41
CA PRO A 106 5.23 -5.51 -17.50
C PRO A 106 3.72 -5.68 -17.71
N ILE A 107 3.03 -4.67 -18.23
CA ILE A 107 1.60 -4.74 -18.58
C ILE A 107 1.28 -5.86 -19.59
N SER A 108 2.27 -6.31 -20.36
CA SER A 108 2.08 -7.40 -21.32
C SER A 108 1.83 -8.77 -20.67
N ALA A 109 2.17 -8.91 -19.39
CA ALA A 109 1.90 -10.12 -18.60
C ALA A 109 0.51 -10.11 -17.95
N LEU A 110 -0.25 -9.01 -18.07
CA LEU A 110 -1.57 -8.87 -17.44
C LEU A 110 -2.57 -9.85 -18.07
N THR A 111 -3.30 -10.55 -17.22
CA THR A 111 -4.39 -11.48 -17.59
C THR A 111 -5.72 -11.04 -16.96
N PRO A 112 -6.87 -11.58 -17.41
CA PRO A 112 -8.16 -11.28 -16.78
C PRO A 112 -8.24 -11.66 -15.30
N GLU A 113 -7.42 -12.58 -14.84
CA GLU A 113 -7.34 -13.06 -13.45
C GLU A 113 -6.41 -12.22 -12.58
N THR A 114 -5.51 -11.43 -13.18
CA THR A 114 -4.54 -10.62 -12.44
C THR A 114 -5.25 -9.57 -11.57
N GLN A 115 -4.87 -9.52 -10.31
CA GLN A 115 -5.35 -8.55 -9.31
C GLN A 115 -4.45 -7.32 -9.33
N VAL A 116 -5.01 -6.15 -9.57
CA VAL A 116 -4.23 -4.92 -9.68
C VAL A 116 -4.63 -3.94 -8.59
N PHE A 117 -3.72 -3.69 -7.66
CA PHE A 117 -3.87 -2.64 -6.65
C PHE A 117 -3.31 -1.34 -7.21
N ILE A 118 -4.11 -0.30 -7.27
CA ILE A 118 -3.71 1.04 -7.72
C ILE A 118 -3.71 1.98 -6.52
N LEU A 119 -2.52 2.44 -6.15
CA LEU A 119 -2.36 3.38 -5.03
C LEU A 119 -2.69 4.79 -5.52
N ALA A 120 -3.73 5.35 -4.94
CA ALA A 120 -4.23 6.68 -5.27
C ALA A 120 -4.47 7.48 -3.98
N PRO A 121 -3.42 7.98 -3.33
CA PRO A 121 -3.56 8.86 -2.16
C PRO A 121 -4.40 10.09 -2.51
N ALA A 122 -5.04 10.70 -1.52
CA ALA A 122 -5.75 11.95 -1.73
C ALA A 122 -4.83 13.00 -2.39
N HIS A 123 -5.40 13.81 -3.26
CA HIS A 123 -4.70 14.84 -4.04
C HIS A 123 -3.74 14.33 -5.14
N LEU A 124 -3.67 13.01 -5.39
CA LEU A 124 -2.93 12.50 -6.54
C LEU A 124 -3.50 13.09 -7.84
N PRO A 125 -2.66 13.64 -8.73
CA PRO A 125 -3.12 14.08 -10.05
C PRO A 125 -3.64 12.89 -10.88
N LEU A 126 -4.96 12.80 -11.10
CA LEU A 126 -5.59 11.64 -11.77
C LEU A 126 -5.04 11.38 -13.17
N ASN A 127 -4.63 12.42 -13.90
CA ASN A 127 -4.01 12.27 -15.21
C ASN A 127 -2.70 11.48 -15.17
N SER A 128 -2.05 11.40 -14.00
CA SER A 128 -0.80 10.65 -13.84
C SER A 128 -0.98 9.12 -13.88
N ILE A 129 -2.20 8.63 -13.67
CA ILE A 129 -2.54 7.20 -13.63
C ILE A 129 -3.65 6.81 -14.62
N SER A 130 -4.33 7.76 -15.26
CA SER A 130 -5.51 7.52 -16.09
C SER A 130 -5.23 6.61 -17.29
N GLU A 131 -4.11 6.79 -18.00
CA GLU A 131 -3.74 5.94 -19.11
C GLU A 131 -3.52 4.48 -18.64
N ALA A 132 -2.79 4.30 -17.55
CA ALA A 132 -2.54 2.97 -17.00
C ALA A 132 -3.85 2.30 -16.59
N THR A 133 -4.71 3.00 -15.87
CA THR A 133 -6.01 2.48 -15.43
C THR A 133 -6.88 2.06 -16.62
N THR A 134 -6.95 2.88 -17.67
CA THR A 134 -7.71 2.55 -18.89
C THR A 134 -7.19 1.28 -19.55
N ARG A 135 -5.88 1.14 -19.69
CA ARG A 135 -5.26 -0.04 -20.32
C ARG A 135 -5.41 -1.29 -19.46
N ILE A 136 -5.29 -1.18 -18.15
CA ILE A 136 -5.49 -2.27 -17.20
C ILE A 136 -6.94 -2.75 -17.25
N ARG A 137 -7.89 -1.83 -17.19
CA ARG A 137 -9.34 -2.12 -17.20
C ARG A 137 -9.80 -2.84 -18.48
N ALA A 138 -9.13 -2.59 -19.60
CA ALA A 138 -9.41 -3.30 -20.84
C ALA A 138 -9.05 -4.81 -20.79
N ILE A 139 -8.29 -5.25 -19.79
CA ILE A 139 -7.80 -6.62 -19.67
C ILE A 139 -8.37 -7.32 -18.43
N THR A 140 -8.36 -6.67 -17.25
CA THR A 140 -8.87 -7.23 -16.00
C THR A 140 -9.92 -6.32 -15.34
N GLY A 141 -10.95 -6.92 -14.76
CA GLY A 141 -11.89 -6.25 -13.87
C GLY A 141 -11.54 -6.39 -12.38
N ARG A 142 -10.38 -6.97 -12.05
CA ARG A 142 -9.96 -7.17 -10.64
C ARG A 142 -9.11 -6.00 -10.16
N ILE A 143 -9.73 -4.83 -10.07
CA ILE A 143 -9.06 -3.57 -9.70
C ILE A 143 -9.39 -3.21 -8.25
N PHE A 144 -8.34 -2.96 -7.48
CA PHE A 144 -8.40 -2.55 -6.09
C PHE A 144 -7.79 -1.15 -5.96
N TRP A 145 -8.59 -0.17 -5.62
CA TRP A 145 -8.13 1.18 -5.32
C TRP A 145 -7.71 1.29 -3.87
N VAL A 146 -6.59 1.93 -3.62
CA VAL A 146 -6.10 2.19 -2.26
C VAL A 146 -5.85 3.68 -2.09
N GLY A 147 -6.59 4.29 -1.19
CA GLY A 147 -6.59 5.75 -0.99
C GLY A 147 -7.84 6.43 -1.50
N ASN A 148 -7.96 7.72 -1.23
CA ASN A 148 -9.16 8.52 -1.52
C ASN A 148 -9.04 9.38 -2.79
N GLY A 149 -7.90 9.30 -3.50
CA GLY A 149 -7.64 10.07 -4.72
C GLY A 149 -7.97 9.34 -6.03
N GLY A 150 -8.53 8.13 -5.97
CA GLY A 150 -8.86 7.31 -7.13
C GLY A 150 -10.15 7.72 -7.86
N SER A 151 -10.39 7.06 -8.99
CA SER A 151 -11.65 7.14 -9.74
C SER A 151 -12.20 5.73 -9.95
N PRO A 152 -12.72 5.08 -8.90
CA PRO A 152 -13.27 3.74 -9.02
C PRO A 152 -14.54 3.74 -9.88
N GLU A 153 -14.73 2.66 -10.65
CA GLU A 153 -15.93 2.38 -11.40
C GLU A 153 -16.73 1.23 -10.76
N SER A 154 -17.92 0.96 -11.27
CA SER A 154 -18.76 -0.14 -10.79
C SER A 154 -18.03 -1.48 -10.91
N GLY A 155 -17.89 -2.19 -9.80
CA GLY A 155 -17.16 -3.46 -9.71
C GLY A 155 -15.73 -3.34 -9.18
N ASP A 156 -15.17 -2.14 -9.11
CA ASP A 156 -13.90 -1.92 -8.43
C ASP A 156 -14.06 -2.02 -6.91
N ILE A 157 -13.00 -2.45 -6.24
CA ILE A 157 -12.96 -2.53 -4.79
C ILE A 157 -12.13 -1.37 -4.25
N VAL A 158 -12.61 -0.73 -3.18
CA VAL A 158 -11.95 0.42 -2.58
C VAL A 158 -11.48 0.09 -1.17
N ILE A 159 -10.20 0.25 -0.94
CA ILE A 159 -9.61 0.32 0.40
C ILE A 159 -9.44 1.80 0.73
N ALA A 160 -10.23 2.29 1.66
CA ALA A 160 -10.19 3.69 2.03
C ALA A 160 -8.82 4.12 2.54
N GLY A 161 -8.42 5.31 2.18
CA GLY A 161 -7.23 5.98 2.66
C GLY A 161 -7.55 7.14 3.61
N SER A 162 -6.57 7.98 3.80
CA SER A 162 -6.63 9.18 4.62
C SER A 162 -7.11 10.41 3.83
N ASP A 163 -7.58 11.40 4.56
CA ASP A 163 -7.94 12.72 4.03
C ASP A 163 -6.97 13.76 4.61
N CYS A 164 -5.68 13.63 4.30
CA CYS A 164 -4.66 14.60 4.69
C CYS A 164 -4.63 15.80 3.73
N ARG A 165 -3.75 16.78 3.99
CA ARG A 165 -3.77 18.07 3.27
C ARG A 165 -3.20 17.99 1.86
N ASP A 166 -2.33 17.03 1.61
CA ASP A 166 -1.66 16.85 0.33
C ASP A 166 -1.36 15.37 0.05
N GLU A 167 -0.85 15.09 -1.15
CA GLU A 167 -0.51 13.74 -1.61
C GLU A 167 0.57 13.09 -0.72
N MET A 168 1.54 13.87 -0.24
CA MET A 168 2.66 13.35 0.54
C MET A 168 2.20 12.85 1.90
N GLU A 169 1.44 13.70 2.63
CA GLU A 169 0.85 13.34 3.91
C GLU A 169 -0.09 12.13 3.78
N SER A 170 -0.96 12.14 2.75
CA SER A 170 -1.87 11.03 2.47
C SER A 170 -1.09 9.74 2.19
N THR A 171 -0.03 9.79 1.39
CA THR A 171 0.82 8.63 1.11
C THR A 171 1.42 8.03 2.39
N ILE A 172 1.91 8.86 3.31
CA ILE A 172 2.50 8.39 4.57
C ILE A 172 1.46 7.61 5.40
N VAL A 173 0.27 8.17 5.53
CA VAL A 173 -0.79 7.59 6.35
C VAL A 173 -1.44 6.38 5.66
N ASP A 174 -1.60 6.39 4.34
CA ASP A 174 -2.20 5.29 3.57
C ASP A 174 -1.36 4.00 3.59
N ALA A 175 -0.07 4.08 3.95
CA ALA A 175 0.73 2.89 4.23
C ALA A 175 0.06 1.96 5.27
N ILE A 176 -0.68 2.54 6.23
CA ILE A 176 -1.41 1.80 7.27
C ILE A 176 -2.51 0.93 6.65
N SER A 177 -3.25 1.43 5.65
CA SER A 177 -4.29 0.65 4.96
C SER A 177 -3.71 -0.59 4.28
N LEU A 178 -2.53 -0.46 3.66
CA LEU A 178 -1.83 -1.58 3.03
C LEU A 178 -1.29 -2.59 4.04
N GLN A 179 -0.78 -2.13 5.16
CA GLN A 179 -0.34 -2.98 6.27
C GLN A 179 -1.52 -3.75 6.88
N ARG A 180 -2.67 -3.07 7.06
CA ARG A 180 -3.92 -3.70 7.51
C ARG A 180 -4.41 -4.75 6.52
N PHE A 181 -4.39 -4.45 5.23
CA PHE A 181 -4.77 -5.42 4.20
C PHE A 181 -3.88 -6.67 4.28
N SER A 182 -2.55 -6.50 4.33
CA SER A 182 -1.61 -7.63 4.41
C SER A 182 -1.84 -8.49 5.64
N LEU A 183 -2.08 -7.86 6.81
CA LEU A 183 -2.41 -8.53 8.07
C LEU A 183 -3.67 -9.39 7.96
N GLU A 184 -4.78 -8.78 7.51
CA GLU A 184 -6.05 -9.49 7.46
C GLU A 184 -6.09 -10.54 6.34
N PHE A 185 -5.37 -10.30 5.23
CA PHE A 185 -5.23 -11.28 4.16
C PHE A 185 -4.39 -12.49 4.57
N ALA A 186 -3.32 -12.28 5.38
CA ALA A 186 -2.55 -13.38 5.96
C ALA A 186 -3.41 -14.24 6.90
N LYS A 187 -4.18 -13.61 7.79
CA LYS A 187 -5.10 -14.33 8.70
C LYS A 187 -6.15 -15.14 7.94
N LYS A 188 -6.81 -14.53 6.94
CA LYS A 188 -7.76 -15.23 6.06
C LYS A 188 -7.11 -16.43 5.37
N SER A 189 -5.85 -16.31 5.02
CA SER A 189 -5.06 -17.35 4.35
C SER A 189 -4.53 -18.43 5.30
N GLY A 190 -4.80 -18.34 6.60
CA GLY A 190 -4.34 -19.30 7.61
C GLY A 190 -2.88 -19.15 8.01
N PHE A 191 -2.25 -18.00 7.78
CA PHE A 191 -0.89 -17.71 8.19
C PHE A 191 -0.83 -16.84 9.43
N ASP A 192 0.23 -17.03 10.20
CA ASP A 192 0.60 -16.13 11.28
C ASP A 192 1.51 -15.02 10.72
N PRO A 193 1.04 -13.77 10.65
CA PRO A 193 1.83 -12.66 10.11
C PRO A 193 2.99 -12.24 11.02
N ASP A 194 2.95 -12.58 12.31
CA ASP A 194 4.02 -12.26 13.26
C ASP A 194 5.17 -13.29 13.23
N ALA A 195 4.91 -14.50 12.72
CA ALA A 195 5.87 -15.58 12.61
C ALA A 195 5.84 -16.23 11.20
N PRO A 196 6.13 -15.47 10.12
CA PRO A 196 6.09 -16.01 8.77
C PRO A 196 7.13 -17.11 8.56
N VAL A 197 6.68 -18.23 8.01
CA VAL A 197 7.50 -19.42 7.79
C VAL A 197 8.67 -19.13 6.85
N GLY A 198 9.88 -19.50 7.27
CA GLY A 198 11.10 -19.34 6.46
C GLY A 198 11.80 -17.99 6.62
N LEU A 199 11.27 -17.11 7.46
CA LEU A 199 11.89 -15.83 7.80
C LEU A 199 12.26 -15.77 9.28
N SER A 200 13.30 -15.01 9.58
CA SER A 200 13.71 -14.68 10.95
C SER A 200 13.87 -13.17 11.10
N LYS A 201 13.68 -12.66 12.33
CA LYS A 201 13.75 -11.22 12.60
C LYS A 201 15.11 -10.59 12.24
N VAL A 202 16.17 -11.35 12.37
CA VAL A 202 17.52 -10.92 12.02
C VAL A 202 18.09 -11.89 10.99
N THR A 203 18.37 -11.38 9.80
CA THR A 203 19.09 -12.13 8.77
C THR A 203 20.57 -11.77 8.88
N LEU A 204 21.40 -12.76 9.28
CA LEU A 204 22.85 -12.60 9.28
C LEU A 204 23.33 -12.80 7.83
N THR A 205 23.75 -11.72 7.18
CA THR A 205 24.48 -11.78 5.90
C THR A 205 25.96 -11.95 6.22
N HIS A 206 26.57 -13.03 5.74
CA HIS A 206 28.01 -13.32 5.81
C HIS A 206 28.72 -12.83 4.57
#